data_4ff08967394d1aa5b897a77dee1907e5
#
_entry.id   4ff08967394d1aa5b897a77dee1907e5
#
_cell.length_a   1.000
_cell.length_b   1.000
_cell.length_c   1.000
_cell.angle_alpha   90.00
_cell.angle_beta   90.00
_cell.angle_gamma   90.00
#
_symmetry.space_group_name_H-M   'P 1'
#
loop_
_entity.id
_entity.type
_entity.pdbx_description
1 polymer ?
#
loop_
_entity_poly.entity_id
_entity_poly.type
_entity_poly.pdbx_seq_one_letter_code
_entity_poly.pdbx_strand_id
1 'polypeptide(L)'
;MTDLGDPKIDLTRFFKESSVHEINGRKVDSKELINGVSMISMKINQDNVDSVKHFTTEGLSKEDRLSYVQNIKDALNSDVFEMSTCNRVLFVGFGVDSKQLESALLEIGSVDSAPFEHRNGLDVWRHLVKVCSGLDSFIIGELQVMSQFRGSVALHRQYGLLSDINSSFFDHVISANRIIRREFGF
;
A
#
# COMPACT_ATOMS: atom_id res chain seq x y z
N MET A 1 -24.39 4.04 -3.97
CA MET A 1 -22.92 3.90 -3.87
C MET A 1 -22.58 3.85 -2.39
N THR A 2 -22.34 2.65 -1.86
CA THR A 2 -21.96 2.47 -0.46
C THR A 2 -20.51 2.92 -0.32
N ASP A 3 -20.33 4.10 0.25
CA ASP A 3 -19.01 4.54 0.68
C ASP A 3 -18.52 3.59 1.78
N LEU A 4 -17.32 3.01 1.60
CA LEU A 4 -16.66 2.23 2.66
C LEU A 4 -16.28 3.09 3.88
N GLY A 5 -16.46 4.41 3.79
CA GLY A 5 -16.49 5.33 4.91
C GLY A 5 -17.84 5.40 5.61
N ASP A 6 -18.87 4.69 5.11
CA ASP A 6 -20.16 4.59 5.79
C ASP A 6 -19.98 3.91 7.15
N PRO A 7 -20.38 4.56 8.26
CA PRO A 7 -20.26 4.01 9.59
C PRO A 7 -20.96 2.65 9.79
N LYS A 8 -21.75 2.20 8.82
CA LYS A 8 -22.40 0.89 8.84
C LYS A 8 -21.47 -0.27 8.47
N ILE A 9 -20.30 -0.01 7.85
CA ILE A 9 -19.32 -1.04 7.50
C ILE A 9 -18.10 -0.88 8.40
N ASP A 10 -18.09 -1.62 9.50
CA ASP A 10 -16.91 -1.67 10.38
C ASP A 10 -15.87 -2.64 9.81
N LEU A 11 -14.99 -2.12 8.97
CA LEU A 11 -13.88 -2.89 8.40
C LEU A 11 -12.88 -3.36 9.48
N THR A 12 -12.88 -2.73 10.66
CA THR A 12 -11.97 -3.11 11.73
C THR A 12 -12.29 -4.48 12.32
N ARG A 13 -13.53 -4.98 12.19
CA ARG A 13 -13.89 -6.33 12.61
C ARG A 13 -13.08 -7.38 11.86
N PHE A 14 -12.78 -7.17 10.58
CA PHE A 14 -11.96 -8.09 9.79
C PHE A 14 -10.51 -8.12 10.25
N PHE A 15 -10.09 -7.09 10.93
CA PHE A 15 -8.75 -6.99 11.50
C PHE A 15 -8.65 -7.68 12.87
N LYS A 16 -9.73 -7.75 13.64
CA LYS A 16 -9.75 -8.33 14.98
C LYS A 16 -9.65 -9.86 15.00
N GLU A 17 -10.11 -10.51 13.95
CA GLU A 17 -10.23 -11.98 13.89
C GLU A 17 -8.90 -12.72 13.67
N SER A 18 -7.82 -12.02 13.37
CA SER A 18 -6.50 -12.61 13.15
C SER A 18 -5.39 -11.77 13.81
N SER A 19 -5.52 -11.52 15.09
CA SER A 19 -4.72 -10.54 15.82
C SER A 19 -3.28 -10.95 16.15
N VAL A 20 -2.93 -12.22 16.04
CA VAL A 20 -1.58 -12.71 16.34
C VAL A 20 -1.13 -13.68 15.26
N HIS A 21 -0.07 -13.33 14.55
CA HIS A 21 0.59 -14.20 13.59
C HIS A 21 1.92 -14.69 14.17
N GLU A 22 2.20 -15.98 14.00
CA GLU A 22 3.52 -16.51 14.27
C GLU A 22 4.33 -16.52 12.97
N ILE A 23 5.38 -15.71 12.91
CA ILE A 23 6.28 -15.62 11.76
C ILE A 23 7.69 -15.90 12.26
N ASN A 24 8.30 -16.96 11.75
CA ASN A 24 9.67 -17.39 12.13
C ASN A 24 9.85 -17.52 13.65
N GLY A 25 8.85 -18.07 14.36
CA GLY A 25 8.89 -18.25 15.81
C GLY A 25 8.64 -16.97 16.63
N ARG A 26 8.30 -15.84 15.99
CA ARG A 26 7.92 -14.60 16.66
C ARG A 26 6.42 -14.38 16.55
N LYS A 27 5.81 -14.07 17.69
CA LYS A 27 4.43 -13.59 17.72
C LYS A 27 4.43 -12.11 17.34
N VAL A 28 3.73 -11.76 16.27
CA VAL A 28 3.55 -10.38 15.82
C VAL A 28 2.13 -9.96 16.13
N ASP A 29 1.99 -8.92 16.94
CA ASP A 29 0.71 -8.28 17.15
C ASP A 29 0.39 -7.38 15.95
N SER A 30 -0.69 -7.70 15.25
CA SER A 30 -1.15 -6.92 14.09
C SER A 30 -1.43 -5.47 14.44
N LYS A 31 -1.80 -5.16 15.68
CA LYS A 31 -2.03 -3.79 16.13
C LYS A 31 -0.74 -3.00 16.25
N GLU A 32 0.32 -3.61 16.77
CA GLU A 32 1.65 -2.97 16.82
C GLU A 32 2.19 -2.72 15.42
N LEU A 33 2.05 -3.70 14.54
CA LEU A 33 2.47 -3.58 13.16
C LEU A 33 1.76 -2.43 12.45
N ILE A 34 0.43 -2.34 12.60
CA ILE A 34 -0.38 -1.32 11.94
C ILE A 34 -0.06 0.09 12.43
N ASN A 35 0.27 0.26 13.70
CA ASN A 35 0.63 1.57 14.26
C ASN A 35 1.91 2.15 13.66
N GLY A 36 2.81 1.30 13.15
CA GLY A 36 4.05 1.70 12.50
C GLY A 36 3.96 1.88 10.99
N VAL A 37 2.77 1.70 10.39
CA VAL A 37 2.58 1.79 8.93
C VAL A 37 2.19 3.20 8.53
N SER A 38 2.80 3.70 7.47
CA SER A 38 2.44 4.96 6.82
C SER A 38 2.26 4.78 5.31
N MET A 39 1.54 5.68 4.69
CA MET A 39 1.34 5.65 3.24
C MET A 39 1.25 7.05 2.67
N ILE A 40 1.83 7.22 1.50
CA ILE A 40 1.57 8.36 0.63
C ILE A 40 1.09 7.86 -0.73
N SER A 41 0.17 8.57 -1.33
CA SER A 41 -0.43 8.17 -2.61
C SER A 41 -0.92 9.35 -3.42
N MET A 42 -1.00 9.14 -4.72
CA MET A 42 -1.68 10.03 -5.66
C MET A 42 -2.60 9.20 -6.55
N LYS A 43 -3.84 9.62 -6.66
CA LYS A 43 -4.75 9.15 -7.70
C LYS A 43 -4.54 10.03 -8.93
N ILE A 44 -4.22 9.43 -10.08
CA ILE A 44 -3.83 10.18 -11.27
C ILE A 44 -5.03 10.92 -11.85
N ASN A 45 -4.86 12.20 -12.10
CA ASN A 45 -5.84 13.08 -12.76
C ASN A 45 -5.10 14.10 -13.66
N GLN A 46 -5.85 14.96 -14.33
CA GLN A 46 -5.27 15.98 -15.22
C GLN A 46 -4.38 16.98 -14.51
N ASP A 47 -4.65 17.25 -13.23
CA ASP A 47 -3.93 18.27 -12.46
C ASP A 47 -2.57 17.77 -11.94
N ASN A 48 -2.43 16.46 -11.70
CA ASN A 48 -1.22 15.89 -11.11
C ASN A 48 -0.40 14.98 -12.05
N VAL A 49 -0.82 14.80 -13.29
CA VAL A 49 -0.16 13.88 -14.24
C VAL A 49 1.32 14.19 -14.43
N ASP A 50 1.72 15.43 -14.42
CA ASP A 50 3.13 15.83 -14.55
C ASP A 50 3.93 15.51 -13.28
N SER A 51 3.33 15.66 -12.10
CA SER A 51 3.94 15.26 -10.82
C SER A 51 4.15 13.75 -10.75
N VAL A 52 3.17 12.98 -11.20
CA VAL A 52 3.19 11.51 -11.16
C VAL A 52 4.39 10.92 -11.92
N LYS A 53 4.82 11.55 -13.00
CA LYS A 53 5.96 11.09 -13.81
C LYS A 53 7.26 10.93 -13.01
N HIS A 54 7.43 11.68 -11.94
CA HIS A 54 8.62 11.62 -11.09
C HIS A 54 8.63 10.41 -10.14
N PHE A 55 7.48 9.77 -9.94
CA PHE A 55 7.30 8.76 -8.89
C PHE A 55 6.78 7.42 -9.40
N THR A 56 6.13 7.40 -10.55
CA THR A 56 5.55 6.17 -11.10
C THR A 56 6.61 5.19 -11.56
N THR A 57 6.37 3.92 -11.29
CA THR A 57 7.16 2.80 -11.85
C THR A 57 6.48 2.16 -13.06
N GLU A 58 5.31 2.66 -13.44
CA GLU A 58 4.60 2.18 -14.63
C GLU A 58 5.46 2.41 -15.87
N GLY A 59 5.66 1.34 -16.64
CA GLY A 59 6.53 1.35 -17.83
C GLY A 59 8.02 1.13 -17.57
N LEU A 60 8.46 1.05 -16.30
CA LEU A 60 9.84 0.69 -15.98
C LEU A 60 10.07 -0.81 -16.14
N SER A 61 11.31 -1.18 -16.47
CA SER A 61 11.75 -2.57 -16.38
C SER A 61 11.67 -3.04 -14.91
N LYS A 62 11.63 -4.35 -14.73
CA LYS A 62 11.67 -4.94 -13.39
C LYS A 62 12.92 -4.50 -12.62
N GLU A 63 14.07 -4.49 -13.27
CA GLU A 63 15.35 -4.10 -12.68
C GLU A 63 15.34 -2.63 -12.23
N ASP A 64 14.83 -1.73 -13.08
CA ASP A 64 14.74 -0.30 -12.76
C ASP A 64 13.76 -0.04 -11.63
N ARG A 65 12.63 -0.74 -11.62
CA ARG A 65 11.66 -0.68 -10.52
C ARG A 65 12.29 -1.13 -9.20
N LEU A 66 12.97 -2.26 -9.20
CA LEU A 66 13.62 -2.79 -7.99
C LEU A 66 14.71 -1.85 -7.47
N SER A 67 15.53 -1.29 -8.37
CA SER A 67 16.54 -0.30 -8.00
C SER A 67 15.92 0.96 -7.39
N TYR A 68 14.83 1.43 -7.95
CA TYR A 68 14.11 2.60 -7.44
C TYR A 68 13.59 2.38 -6.01
N VAL A 69 12.92 1.27 -5.78
CA VAL A 69 12.38 0.93 -4.45
C VAL A 69 13.52 0.67 -3.45
N GLN A 70 14.60 0.02 -3.89
CA GLN A 70 15.78 -0.20 -3.05
C GLN A 70 16.41 1.13 -2.61
N ASN A 71 16.48 2.12 -3.49
CA ASN A 71 16.99 3.44 -3.15
C ASN A 71 16.15 4.13 -2.08
N ILE A 72 14.83 3.98 -2.15
CA ILE A 72 13.91 4.51 -1.13
C ILE A 72 14.14 3.78 0.20
N LYS A 73 14.21 2.46 0.17
CA LYS A 73 14.48 1.64 1.36
C LYS A 73 15.80 2.02 2.01
N ASP A 74 16.85 2.21 1.24
CA ASP A 74 18.17 2.58 1.74
C ASP A 74 18.16 3.99 2.36
N ALA A 75 17.49 4.94 1.72
CA ALA A 75 17.35 6.31 2.22
C ALA A 75 16.60 6.37 3.56
N LEU A 76 15.59 5.53 3.74
CA LEU A 76 14.78 5.46 4.95
C LEU A 76 15.32 4.48 6.00
N ASN A 77 16.23 3.59 5.61
CA ASN A 77 16.67 2.45 6.42
C ASN A 77 15.47 1.65 6.97
N SER A 78 14.47 1.44 6.13
CA SER A 78 13.21 0.79 6.50
C SER A 78 12.59 0.13 5.29
N ASP A 79 11.80 -0.91 5.52
CA ASP A 79 11.05 -1.57 4.46
C ASP A 79 10.09 -0.61 3.78
N VAL A 80 9.97 -0.75 2.48
CA VAL A 80 9.07 0.04 1.64
C VAL A 80 8.37 -0.85 0.63
N PHE A 81 7.10 -0.60 0.45
CA PHE A 81 6.27 -1.19 -0.61
C PHE A 81 5.85 -0.10 -1.59
N GLU A 82 5.87 -0.43 -2.86
CA GLU A 82 5.44 0.47 -3.93
C GLU A 82 4.49 -0.25 -4.87
N MET A 83 3.44 0.44 -5.29
CA MET A 83 2.58 0.00 -6.38
C MET A 83 2.20 1.18 -7.25
N SER A 84 2.47 1.06 -8.54
CA SER A 84 2.03 2.00 -9.57
C SER A 84 1.12 1.28 -10.56
N THR A 85 0.03 1.93 -10.90
CA THR A 85 -0.89 1.51 -11.95
C THR A 85 -1.16 2.69 -12.88
N CYS A 86 -1.95 2.49 -13.92
CA CYS A 86 -2.38 3.59 -14.79
C CYS A 86 -3.22 4.65 -14.06
N ASN A 87 -3.78 4.33 -12.88
CA ASN A 87 -4.70 5.20 -12.15
C ASN A 87 -4.13 5.76 -10.85
N ARG A 88 -3.03 5.21 -10.33
CA ARG A 88 -2.49 5.64 -9.03
C ARG A 88 -1.04 5.28 -8.85
N VAL A 89 -0.42 6.01 -7.94
CA VAL A 89 0.90 5.71 -7.37
C VAL A 89 0.74 5.65 -5.86
N LEU A 90 1.25 4.61 -5.21
CA LEU A 90 1.23 4.53 -3.76
C LEU A 90 2.54 3.93 -3.22
N PHE A 91 2.92 4.41 -2.04
CA PHE A 91 4.09 3.95 -1.30
C PHE A 91 3.68 3.72 0.15
N VAL A 92 4.10 2.59 0.70
CA VAL A 92 3.85 2.21 2.09
C VAL A 92 5.18 2.07 2.81
N GLY A 93 5.33 2.75 3.93
CA GLY A 93 6.51 2.69 4.78
C GLY A 93 6.22 2.00 6.12
N PHE A 94 7.24 1.38 6.70
CA PHE A 94 7.16 0.66 7.96
C PHE A 94 8.16 1.25 8.95
N GLY A 95 7.68 1.71 10.11
CA GLY A 95 8.51 2.34 11.12
C GLY A 95 8.96 3.76 10.80
N VAL A 96 8.38 4.36 9.77
CA VAL A 96 8.58 5.75 9.37
C VAL A 96 7.22 6.42 9.23
N ASP A 97 7.15 7.72 9.50
CA ASP A 97 5.90 8.45 9.26
C ASP A 97 5.75 8.87 7.79
N SER A 98 4.56 9.31 7.43
CA SER A 98 4.25 9.66 6.04
C SER A 98 5.03 10.87 5.53
N LYS A 99 5.46 11.78 6.41
CA LYS A 99 6.29 12.94 6.05
C LYS A 99 7.73 12.53 5.74
N GLN A 100 8.28 11.61 6.52
CA GLN A 100 9.61 11.03 6.26
C GLN A 100 9.60 10.30 4.92
N LEU A 101 8.54 9.53 4.65
CA LEU A 101 8.38 8.81 3.39
C LEU A 101 8.31 9.78 2.21
N GLU A 102 7.52 10.83 2.31
CA GLU A 102 7.44 11.89 1.28
C GLU A 102 8.78 12.57 1.06
N SER A 103 9.48 12.96 2.13
CA SER A 103 10.77 13.64 2.02
C SER A 103 11.79 12.82 1.25
N ALA A 104 11.86 11.52 1.52
CA ALA A 104 12.76 10.61 0.80
C ALA A 104 12.42 10.53 -0.69
N LEU A 105 11.13 10.45 -1.03
CA LEU A 105 10.68 10.39 -2.42
C LEU A 105 10.93 11.69 -3.18
N LEU A 106 10.68 12.84 -2.55
CA LEU A 106 10.95 14.15 -3.14
C LEU A 106 12.43 14.34 -3.43
N GLU A 107 13.29 13.93 -2.51
CA GLU A 107 14.75 14.00 -2.70
C GLU A 107 15.21 13.10 -3.85
N ILE A 108 14.79 11.86 -3.89
CA ILE A 108 15.13 10.91 -4.96
C ILE A 108 14.61 11.38 -6.31
N GLY A 109 13.40 11.93 -6.35
CA GLY A 109 12.77 12.47 -7.56
C GLY A 109 13.29 13.85 -7.97
N SER A 110 14.13 14.49 -7.16
CA SER A 110 14.62 15.86 -7.38
C SER A 110 13.49 16.87 -7.59
N VAL A 111 12.45 16.77 -6.78
CA VAL A 111 11.23 17.60 -6.82
C VAL A 111 11.03 18.27 -5.47
N ASP A 112 10.64 19.55 -5.47
CA ASP A 112 10.46 20.29 -4.23
C ASP A 112 9.17 19.94 -3.49
N SER A 113 8.11 19.60 -4.23
CA SER A 113 6.82 19.23 -3.66
C SER A 113 6.01 18.36 -4.61
N ALA A 114 5.06 17.61 -4.06
CA ALA A 114 4.10 16.84 -4.83
C ALA A 114 2.79 16.71 -4.06
N PRO A 115 1.64 16.60 -4.75
CA PRO A 115 0.33 16.56 -4.11
C PRO A 115 -0.02 15.18 -3.55
N PHE A 116 0.83 14.62 -2.70
CA PHE A 116 0.57 13.35 -2.05
C PHE A 116 -0.52 13.46 -0.99
N GLU A 117 -1.39 12.48 -0.96
CA GLU A 117 -2.26 12.23 0.18
C GLU A 117 -1.50 11.39 1.22
N HIS A 118 -1.67 11.72 2.50
CA HIS A 118 -0.99 11.07 3.61
C HIS A 118 -1.97 10.24 4.43
N ARG A 119 -1.56 9.03 4.80
CA ARG A 119 -2.30 8.15 5.71
C ARG A 119 -1.35 7.47 6.67
N ASN A 120 -1.82 7.19 7.88
CA ASN A 120 -1.05 6.52 8.91
C ASN A 120 -1.92 5.48 9.62
N GLY A 121 -1.31 4.40 10.09
CA GLY A 121 -1.95 3.40 10.92
C GLY A 121 -3.13 2.70 10.23
N LEU A 122 -4.25 2.62 10.93
CA LEU A 122 -5.44 1.92 10.47
C LEU A 122 -6.00 2.49 9.15
N ASP A 123 -5.84 3.77 8.90
CA ASP A 123 -6.29 4.39 7.65
C ASP A 123 -5.54 3.86 6.43
N VAL A 124 -4.27 3.44 6.59
CA VAL A 124 -3.52 2.76 5.53
C VAL A 124 -4.19 1.44 5.18
N TRP A 125 -4.49 0.62 6.18
CA TRP A 125 -5.16 -0.66 6.00
C TRP A 125 -6.52 -0.49 5.32
N ARG A 126 -7.34 0.42 5.81
CA ARG A 126 -8.67 0.72 5.23
C ARG A 126 -8.56 1.14 3.77
N HIS A 127 -7.64 2.03 3.46
CA HIS A 127 -7.45 2.50 2.09
C HIS A 127 -6.99 1.38 1.15
N LEU A 128 -6.04 0.56 1.57
CA LEU A 128 -5.56 -0.57 0.77
C LEU A 128 -6.67 -1.60 0.53
N VAL A 129 -7.50 -1.87 1.52
CA VAL A 129 -8.66 -2.76 1.35
C VAL A 129 -9.64 -2.18 0.33
N LYS A 130 -9.91 -0.87 0.37
CA LYS A 130 -10.74 -0.19 -0.64
C LYS A 130 -10.15 -0.31 -2.04
N VAL A 131 -8.88 -0.03 -2.19
CA VAL A 131 -8.17 -0.13 -3.48
C VAL A 131 -8.25 -1.55 -4.02
N CYS A 132 -7.91 -2.54 -3.20
CA CYS A 132 -7.88 -3.94 -3.61
C CYS A 132 -9.26 -4.54 -3.90
N SER A 133 -10.30 -4.02 -3.27
CA SER A 133 -11.69 -4.46 -3.56
C SER A 133 -12.26 -3.83 -4.83
N GLY A 134 -11.55 -2.90 -5.45
CA GLY A 134 -12.03 -2.15 -6.60
C GLY A 134 -13.06 -1.07 -6.26
N LEU A 135 -13.30 -0.81 -4.98
CA LEU A 135 -14.28 0.19 -4.54
C LEU A 135 -13.79 1.63 -4.69
N ASP A 136 -12.48 1.80 -4.84
CA ASP A 136 -11.83 3.09 -5.11
C ASP A 136 -11.48 3.26 -6.61
N SER A 137 -11.99 2.41 -7.48
CA SER A 137 -11.75 2.43 -8.92
C SER A 137 -12.93 3.06 -9.67
N PHE A 138 -12.67 3.58 -10.88
CA PHE A 138 -13.73 4.07 -11.77
C PHE A 138 -14.70 2.96 -12.17
N ILE A 139 -14.24 1.71 -12.17
CA ILE A 139 -15.05 0.51 -12.42
C ILE A 139 -15.07 -0.29 -11.12
N ILE A 140 -16.23 -0.34 -10.48
CA ILE A 140 -16.43 -1.05 -9.23
C ILE A 140 -16.22 -2.56 -9.46
N GLY A 141 -15.41 -3.18 -8.57
CA GLY A 141 -15.17 -4.62 -8.61
C GLY A 141 -14.10 -5.07 -9.59
N GLU A 142 -13.26 -4.16 -10.10
CA GLU A 142 -12.17 -4.52 -10.99
C GLU A 142 -11.18 -5.49 -10.33
N LEU A 143 -11.06 -6.69 -10.89
CA LEU A 143 -10.18 -7.73 -10.35
C LEU A 143 -8.71 -7.49 -10.65
N GLN A 144 -8.39 -6.65 -11.63
CA GLN A 144 -7.03 -6.40 -12.09
C GLN A 144 -6.18 -5.75 -11.00
N VAL A 145 -6.74 -4.84 -10.21
CA VAL A 145 -6.03 -4.16 -9.12
C VAL A 145 -5.57 -5.15 -8.05
N MET A 146 -6.41 -6.11 -7.67
CA MET A 146 -6.04 -7.15 -6.72
C MET A 146 -4.89 -8.03 -7.24
N SER A 147 -4.92 -8.39 -8.50
CA SER A 147 -3.85 -9.16 -9.14
C SER A 147 -2.53 -8.39 -9.16
N GLN A 148 -2.57 -7.11 -9.50
CA GLN A 148 -1.42 -6.21 -9.46
C GLN A 148 -0.86 -6.05 -8.03
N PHE A 149 -1.74 -5.90 -7.06
CA PHE A 149 -1.36 -5.80 -5.64
C PHE A 149 -0.64 -7.05 -5.15
N ARG A 150 -1.20 -8.23 -5.38
CA ARG A 150 -0.57 -9.51 -5.02
C ARG A 150 0.78 -9.70 -5.70
N GLY A 151 0.87 -9.38 -6.98
CA GLY A 151 2.12 -9.46 -7.74
C GLY A 151 3.19 -8.53 -7.18
N SER A 152 2.80 -7.32 -6.79
CA SER A 152 3.70 -6.35 -6.17
C SER A 152 4.18 -6.82 -4.79
N VAL A 153 3.31 -7.36 -3.96
CA VAL A 153 3.70 -7.91 -2.65
C VAL A 153 4.69 -9.06 -2.83
N ALA A 154 4.41 -9.98 -3.73
CA ALA A 154 5.29 -11.12 -4.02
C ALA A 154 6.67 -10.65 -4.52
N LEU A 155 6.71 -9.66 -5.40
CA LEU A 155 7.95 -9.09 -5.92
C LEU A 155 8.81 -8.47 -4.81
N HIS A 156 8.21 -7.64 -3.96
CA HIS A 156 8.91 -6.98 -2.86
C HIS A 156 9.45 -8.00 -1.84
N ARG A 157 8.69 -9.02 -1.54
CA ARG A 157 9.12 -10.14 -0.68
C ARG A 157 10.30 -10.90 -1.26
N GLN A 158 10.19 -11.28 -2.52
CA GLN A 158 11.20 -12.08 -3.21
C GLN A 158 12.56 -11.40 -3.25
N TYR A 159 12.59 -10.08 -3.41
CA TYR A 159 13.81 -9.30 -3.55
C TYR A 159 14.24 -8.59 -2.27
N GLY A 160 13.70 -8.98 -1.12
CA GLY A 160 14.14 -8.49 0.18
C GLY A 160 13.77 -7.04 0.50
N LEU A 161 12.81 -6.47 -0.23
CA LEU A 161 12.31 -5.11 0.02
C LEU A 161 11.31 -5.07 1.19
N LEU A 162 10.68 -6.21 1.48
CA LEU A 162 9.80 -6.43 2.61
C LEU A 162 10.25 -7.64 3.42
N SER A 163 10.35 -7.49 4.72
CA SER A 163 10.50 -8.60 5.65
C SER A 163 9.22 -9.45 5.70
N ASP A 164 9.30 -10.68 6.20
CA ASP A 164 8.11 -11.53 6.39
C ASP A 164 7.11 -10.90 7.35
N ILE A 165 7.60 -10.24 8.40
CA ILE A 165 6.77 -9.53 9.38
C ILE A 165 5.97 -8.41 8.69
N ASN A 166 6.63 -7.54 7.94
CA ASN A 166 5.97 -6.44 7.25
C ASN A 166 5.08 -6.92 6.10
N SER A 167 5.46 -8.00 5.42
CA SER A 167 4.62 -8.64 4.39
C SER A 167 3.31 -9.16 4.94
N SER A 168 3.27 -9.58 6.20
CA SER A 168 2.05 -10.06 6.86
C SER A 168 0.93 -9.02 6.90
N PHE A 169 1.30 -7.74 6.94
CA PHE A 169 0.34 -6.64 6.83
C PHE A 169 -0.45 -6.70 5.51
N PHE A 170 0.24 -6.94 4.41
CA PHE A 170 -0.38 -7.07 3.09
C PHE A 170 -1.19 -8.36 2.95
N ASP A 171 -0.72 -9.45 3.52
CA ASP A 171 -1.48 -10.72 3.57
C ASP A 171 -2.81 -10.52 4.30
N HIS A 172 -2.81 -9.68 5.33
CA HIS A 172 -4.00 -9.29 6.06
C HIS A 172 -4.98 -8.49 5.19
N VAL A 173 -4.48 -7.54 4.41
CA VAL A 173 -5.28 -6.78 3.44
C VAL A 173 -5.91 -7.71 2.41
N ILE A 174 -5.16 -8.67 1.89
CA ILE A 174 -5.62 -9.65 0.90
C ILE A 174 -6.72 -10.53 1.50
N SER A 175 -6.54 -11.01 2.73
CA SER A 175 -7.53 -11.84 3.42
C SER A 175 -8.82 -11.08 3.70
N ALA A 176 -8.73 -9.85 4.18
CA ALA A 176 -9.89 -8.99 4.40
C ALA A 176 -10.65 -8.73 3.09
N ASN A 177 -9.94 -8.52 1.99
CA ASN A 177 -10.53 -8.32 0.68
C ASN A 177 -11.34 -9.55 0.23
N ARG A 178 -10.83 -10.75 0.42
CA ARG A 178 -11.57 -11.99 0.09
C ARG A 178 -12.88 -12.11 0.84
N ILE A 179 -12.88 -11.78 2.13
CA ILE A 179 -14.08 -11.80 2.98
C ILE A 179 -15.10 -10.77 2.47
N ILE A 180 -14.66 -9.55 2.21
CA ILE A 180 -15.52 -8.47 1.70
C ILE A 180 -16.17 -8.86 0.35
N ARG A 181 -15.37 -9.38 -0.58
CA ARG A 181 -15.90 -9.83 -1.87
C ARG A 181 -16.95 -10.93 -1.73
N ARG A 182 -16.72 -11.87 -0.83
CA ARG A 182 -17.67 -12.96 -0.56
C ARG A 182 -18.95 -12.46 0.07
N GLU A 183 -18.86 -11.54 1.05
CA GLU A 183 -20.04 -10.99 1.76
C GLU A 183 -20.86 -10.04 0.90
N PHE A 184 -20.22 -9.27 0.04
CA PHE A 184 -20.89 -8.24 -0.77
C PHE A 184 -21.08 -8.64 -2.25
N GLY A 185 -20.67 -9.82 -2.66
CA GLY A 185 -20.99 -10.40 -3.97
C GLY A 185 -20.25 -9.81 -5.17
N PHE A 186 -19.06 -9.25 -4.95
CA PHE A 186 -18.21 -8.83 -6.07
C PHE A 186 -16.84 -9.45 -6.16
#